data_f6f123a935feca3f4438a702119516cb
#
_entry.id   f6f123a935feca3f4438a702119516cb
#
_cell.length_a   1.000
_cell.length_b   1.000
_cell.length_c   1.000
_cell.angle_alpha   90.00
_cell.angle_beta   90.00
_cell.angle_gamma   90.00
#
_symmetry.space_group_name_H-M   'P 1'
#
loop_
_entity.id
_entity.type
_entity.pdbx_description
1 polymer ?
#
loop_
_entity_poly.entity_id
_entity_poly.type
_entity_poly.pdbx_seq_one_letter_code
_entity_poly.pdbx_strand_id
1 'polypeptide(L)'
;MSTEDDLDAVFKALASRVRRQICDELKLRPLTTKQLSQCFPELDRTTVMLHLRVLEEAGLVVPVRKGRERFNHLDAIPIQAIHERWIGPHAAAAAAGLLRLKGELEAETEEKAERW
;
A
#
# COMPACT_ATOMS: atom_id res chain seq x y z
N MET A 1 -7.70 -7.63 17.94
CA MET A 1 -6.25 -7.61 18.22
C MET A 1 -5.47 -7.82 16.95
N SER A 2 -4.45 -7.04 16.74
CA SER A 2 -3.53 -7.26 15.63
C SER A 2 -2.57 -8.39 16.01
N THR A 3 -2.58 -9.48 15.24
CA THR A 3 -1.70 -10.63 15.43
C THR A 3 -0.66 -10.66 14.30
N GLU A 4 0.37 -11.51 14.43
CA GLU A 4 1.30 -11.73 13.34
C GLU A 4 0.60 -12.32 12.11
N ASP A 5 -0.46 -13.12 12.31
CA ASP A 5 -1.27 -13.63 11.20
C ASP A 5 -2.04 -12.51 10.48
N ASP A 6 -2.55 -11.52 11.23
CA ASP A 6 -3.19 -10.35 10.63
C ASP A 6 -2.19 -9.54 9.80
N LEU A 7 -0.97 -9.39 10.29
CA LEU A 7 0.11 -8.72 9.59
C LEU A 7 0.51 -9.47 8.32
N ASP A 8 0.60 -10.79 8.38
CA ASP A 8 0.89 -11.63 7.21
C ASP A 8 -0.18 -11.46 6.14
N ALA A 9 -1.46 -11.37 6.54
CA ALA A 9 -2.56 -11.15 5.62
C ALA A 9 -2.44 -9.80 4.90
N VAL A 10 -2.01 -8.76 5.60
CA VAL A 10 -1.77 -7.43 5.02
C VAL A 10 -0.65 -7.49 3.99
N PHE A 11 0.48 -8.10 4.32
CA PHE A 11 1.60 -8.23 3.38
C PHE A 11 1.22 -9.08 2.17
N LYS A 12 0.50 -10.17 2.37
CA LYS A 12 0.01 -11.02 1.27
C LYS A 12 -0.90 -10.22 0.34
N ALA A 13 -1.82 -9.44 0.89
CA ALA A 13 -2.72 -8.60 0.11
C ALA A 13 -1.94 -7.57 -0.72
N LEU A 14 -0.91 -6.96 -0.14
CA LEU A 14 -0.08 -5.95 -0.80
C LEU A 14 0.99 -6.53 -1.72
N ALA A 15 1.18 -7.83 -1.75
CA ALA A 15 2.15 -8.50 -2.62
C ALA A 15 1.69 -8.61 -4.08
N SER A 16 0.55 -8.06 -4.43
CA SER A 16 0.00 -8.04 -5.78
C SER A 16 0.02 -6.62 -6.33
N ARG A 17 0.55 -6.45 -7.55
CA ARG A 17 0.57 -5.16 -8.23
C ARG A 17 -0.85 -4.61 -8.40
N VAL A 18 -1.80 -5.42 -8.84
CA VAL A 18 -3.19 -5.01 -9.04
C VAL A 18 -3.80 -4.53 -7.73
N ARG A 19 -3.59 -5.26 -6.63
CA ARG A 19 -4.14 -4.88 -5.33
C ARG A 19 -3.53 -3.56 -4.82
N ARG A 20 -2.23 -3.34 -5.05
CA ARG A 20 -1.61 -2.05 -4.72
C ARG A 20 -2.20 -0.91 -5.55
N GLN A 21 -2.46 -1.15 -6.84
CA GLN A 21 -3.10 -0.17 -7.72
C GLN A 21 -4.53 0.13 -7.28
N ILE A 22 -5.27 -0.87 -6.81
CA ILE A 22 -6.60 -0.66 -6.23
C ILE A 22 -6.50 0.26 -5.00
N CYS A 23 -5.53 0.02 -4.12
CA CYS A 23 -5.30 0.89 -2.97
C CYS A 23 -4.95 2.31 -3.40
N ASP A 24 -4.15 2.47 -4.47
CA ASP A 24 -3.81 3.79 -5.02
C ASP A 24 -5.06 4.55 -5.48
N GLU A 25 -6.00 3.86 -6.12
CA GLU A 25 -7.26 4.48 -6.55
C GLU A 25 -8.13 4.85 -5.34
N LEU A 26 -8.23 3.94 -4.36
CA LEU A 26 -9.08 4.13 -3.20
C LEU A 26 -8.55 5.15 -2.18
N LYS A 27 -7.25 5.43 -2.17
CA LYS A 27 -6.70 6.46 -1.26
C LYS A 27 -7.19 7.87 -1.60
N LEU A 28 -7.59 8.10 -2.85
CA LEU A 28 -8.06 9.38 -3.32
C LEU A 28 -9.54 9.60 -2.97
N ARG A 29 -10.33 8.56 -3.03
CA ARG A 29 -11.77 8.60 -2.74
C ARG A 29 -12.35 7.19 -2.72
N PRO A 30 -13.45 6.95 -2.03
CA PRO A 30 -14.17 5.68 -2.15
C PRO A 30 -14.74 5.53 -3.56
N LEU A 31 -14.68 4.30 -4.08
CA LEU A 31 -15.19 3.97 -5.39
C LEU A 31 -16.09 2.73 -5.30
N THR A 32 -17.10 2.68 -6.15
CA THR A 32 -17.90 1.48 -6.32
C THR A 32 -17.07 0.39 -7.01
N THR A 33 -17.50 -0.86 -6.87
CA THR A 33 -16.85 -1.97 -7.58
C THR A 33 -16.88 -1.76 -9.09
N LYS A 34 -17.98 -1.21 -9.62
CA LYS A 34 -18.10 -0.86 -11.04
C LYS A 34 -17.06 0.18 -11.46
N GLN A 35 -16.92 1.25 -10.67
CA GLN A 35 -15.92 2.30 -10.95
C GLN A 35 -14.50 1.74 -10.92
N LEU A 36 -14.17 0.90 -9.93
CA LEU A 36 -12.87 0.24 -9.87
C LEU A 36 -12.63 -0.66 -11.07
N SER A 37 -13.64 -1.43 -11.47
CA SER A 37 -13.53 -2.29 -12.65
C SER A 37 -13.21 -1.49 -13.92
N GLN A 38 -13.74 -0.27 -14.04
CA GLN A 38 -13.44 0.62 -15.16
C GLN A 38 -11.99 1.12 -15.17
N CYS A 39 -11.34 1.14 -13.99
CA CYS A 39 -9.91 1.49 -13.90
C CYS A 39 -9.00 0.38 -14.41
N PHE A 40 -9.51 -0.84 -14.56
CA PHE A 40 -8.74 -2.03 -14.97
C PHE A 40 -9.42 -2.71 -16.15
N PRO A 41 -9.42 -2.07 -17.34
CA PRO A 41 -10.15 -2.62 -18.50
C PRO A 41 -9.62 -3.96 -19.00
N GLU A 42 -8.37 -4.32 -18.66
CA GLU A 42 -7.76 -5.60 -18.98
C GLU A 42 -8.23 -6.74 -18.08
N LEU A 43 -8.93 -6.43 -16.98
CA LEU A 43 -9.44 -7.43 -16.04
C LEU A 43 -10.97 -7.50 -16.14
N ASP A 44 -11.52 -8.71 -16.00
CA ASP A 44 -12.96 -8.82 -15.86
C ASP A 44 -13.41 -8.41 -14.46
N ARG A 45 -14.70 -8.14 -14.31
CA ARG A 45 -15.27 -7.68 -13.03
C ARG A 45 -15.10 -8.71 -11.91
N THR A 46 -15.20 -9.99 -12.24
CA THR A 46 -15.03 -11.09 -11.28
C THR A 46 -13.63 -11.08 -10.69
N THR A 47 -12.61 -10.88 -11.52
CA THR A 47 -11.22 -10.78 -11.07
C THR A 47 -11.01 -9.59 -10.15
N VAL A 48 -11.59 -8.43 -10.49
CA VAL A 48 -11.52 -7.25 -9.62
C VAL A 48 -12.20 -7.53 -8.28
N MET A 49 -13.35 -8.20 -8.28
CA MET A 49 -14.06 -8.57 -7.06
C MET A 49 -13.25 -9.53 -6.18
N LEU A 50 -12.52 -10.47 -6.78
CA LEU A 50 -11.64 -11.39 -6.04
C LEU A 50 -10.49 -10.64 -5.35
N HIS A 51 -9.88 -9.68 -6.04
CA HIS A 51 -8.84 -8.83 -5.44
C HIS A 51 -9.39 -7.97 -4.31
N LEU A 52 -10.59 -7.43 -4.47
CA LEU A 52 -11.27 -6.67 -3.41
C LEU A 52 -11.54 -7.54 -2.19
N ARG A 53 -11.92 -8.78 -2.39
CA ARG A 53 -12.15 -9.71 -1.28
C ARG A 53 -10.88 -9.96 -0.48
N VAL A 54 -9.74 -10.15 -1.15
CA VAL A 54 -8.45 -10.33 -0.47
C VAL A 54 -8.11 -9.09 0.36
N LEU A 55 -8.28 -7.89 -0.20
CA LEU A 55 -8.05 -6.63 0.52
C LEU A 55 -9.01 -6.47 1.71
N GLU A 56 -10.25 -6.84 1.53
CA GLU A 56 -11.28 -6.77 2.57
C GLU A 56 -10.95 -7.72 3.73
N GLU A 57 -10.58 -8.95 3.43
CA GLU A 57 -10.18 -9.94 4.45
C GLU A 57 -8.92 -9.52 5.21
N ALA A 58 -8.03 -8.79 4.57
CA ALA A 58 -6.83 -8.23 5.21
C ALA A 58 -7.11 -6.95 6.02
N GLY A 59 -8.34 -6.43 5.97
CA GLY A 59 -8.71 -5.21 6.68
C GLY A 59 -8.30 -3.92 5.98
N LEU A 60 -7.87 -3.99 4.71
CA LEU A 60 -7.44 -2.83 3.93
C LEU A 60 -8.59 -2.16 3.17
N VAL A 61 -9.67 -2.85 2.95
CA VAL A 61 -10.87 -2.33 2.29
C VAL A 61 -12.07 -2.55 3.19
N VAL A 62 -12.85 -1.51 3.37
CA VAL A 62 -14.12 -1.54 4.12
C VAL A 62 -15.26 -1.24 3.13
N PRO A 63 -16.17 -2.20 2.89
CA PRO A 63 -17.33 -1.95 2.04
C PRO A 63 -18.42 -1.21 2.82
N VAL A 64 -19.00 -0.20 2.19
CA VAL A 64 -20.15 0.54 2.75
C VAL A 64 -21.23 0.56 1.69
N ARG A 65 -22.42 0.04 2.04
CA ARG A 65 -23.56 0.07 1.14
C ARG A 65 -24.32 1.39 1.27
N LYS A 66 -24.63 2.00 0.11
CA LYS A 66 -25.52 3.14 0.00
C LYS A 66 -26.52 2.83 -1.12
N GLY A 67 -27.77 2.55 -0.72
CA GLY A 67 -28.78 2.11 -1.66
C GLY A 67 -28.41 0.75 -2.27
N ARG A 68 -28.32 0.68 -3.59
CA ARG A 68 -27.96 -0.54 -4.33
C ARG A 68 -26.46 -0.64 -4.60
N GLU A 69 -25.71 0.41 -4.27
CA GLU A 69 -24.30 0.48 -4.56
C GLU A 69 -23.47 0.10 -3.35
N ARG A 70 -22.35 -0.56 -3.62
CA ARG A 70 -21.32 -0.86 -2.64
C ARG A 70 -20.11 0.03 -2.91
N PHE A 71 -19.80 0.92 -1.97
CA PHE A 71 -18.62 1.76 -2.02
C PHE A 71 -17.48 1.10 -1.24
N ASN A 72 -16.33 1.03 -1.86
CA ASN A 72 -15.13 0.47 -1.27
C ASN A 72 -14.28 1.61 -0.72
N HIS A 73 -13.96 1.55 0.57
CA HIS A 73 -13.12 2.55 1.25
C HIS A 73 -11.78 1.92 1.59
N LEU A 74 -10.70 2.66 1.40
CA LEU A 74 -9.40 2.24 1.91
C LEU A 74 -9.34 2.48 3.41
N ASP A 75 -8.98 1.44 4.16
CA ASP A 75 -8.59 1.57 5.56
C ASP A 75 -7.07 1.50 5.65
N ALA A 76 -6.44 2.64 5.89
CA ALA A 76 -4.99 2.73 5.97
C ALA A 76 -4.42 2.39 7.36
N ILE A 77 -5.27 2.09 8.34
CA ILE A 77 -4.83 1.78 9.71
C ILE A 77 -3.84 0.62 9.74
N PRO A 78 -4.05 -0.52 9.03
CA PRO A 78 -3.06 -1.59 9.03
C PRO A 78 -1.70 -1.17 8.47
N ILE A 79 -1.68 -0.27 7.48
CA ILE A 79 -0.44 0.25 6.90
C ILE A 79 0.24 1.21 7.89
N GLN A 80 -0.54 2.03 8.58
CA GLN A 80 -0.03 2.91 9.63
C GLN A 80 0.62 2.10 10.75
N ALA A 81 0.06 0.97 11.13
CA ALA A 81 0.64 0.08 12.13
C ALA A 81 2.01 -0.46 11.70
N ILE A 82 2.17 -0.80 10.42
CA ILE A 82 3.46 -1.20 9.85
C ILE A 82 4.47 -0.06 9.95
N HIS A 83 4.08 1.13 9.57
CA HIS A 83 4.90 2.34 9.64
C HIS A 83 5.38 2.60 11.08
N GLU A 84 4.47 2.55 12.05
CA GLU A 84 4.80 2.76 13.47
C GLU A 84 5.76 1.70 14.01
N ARG A 85 5.64 0.46 13.54
CA ARG A 85 6.48 -0.64 13.99
C ARG A 85 7.95 -0.47 13.58
N TRP A 86 8.22 -0.03 12.36
CA TRP A 86 9.58 0.01 11.82
C TRP A 86 10.15 1.40 11.59
N ILE A 87 9.30 2.40 11.45
CA ILE A 87 9.75 3.77 11.23
C ILE A 87 9.52 4.60 12.49
N GLY A 88 8.25 4.79 12.92
CA GLY A 88 7.91 5.56 14.11
C GLY A 88 8.40 7.00 14.07
N PRO A 89 8.00 7.85 15.05
CA PRO A 89 8.38 9.26 15.04
C PRO A 89 9.89 9.50 15.15
N HIS A 90 10.58 8.71 15.98
CA HIS A 90 12.03 8.86 16.18
C HIS A 90 12.85 8.14 15.11
N ALA A 91 12.37 6.99 14.64
CA ALA A 91 13.04 6.21 13.61
C ALA A 91 13.04 6.91 12.25
N ALA A 92 12.01 7.73 11.96
CA ALA A 92 11.94 8.49 10.71
C ALA A 92 13.11 9.45 10.55
N ALA A 93 13.50 10.15 11.62
CA ALA A 93 14.65 11.05 11.61
C ALA A 93 15.98 10.29 11.41
N ALA A 94 16.12 9.13 12.05
CA ALA A 94 17.29 8.27 11.89
C ALA A 94 17.40 7.73 10.47
N ALA A 95 16.30 7.30 9.88
CA ALA A 95 16.25 6.83 8.49
C ALA A 95 16.66 7.93 7.50
N ALA A 96 16.17 9.16 7.70
CA ALA A 96 16.56 10.30 6.89
C ALA A 96 18.06 10.58 6.99
N GLY A 97 18.64 10.47 8.18
CA GLY A 97 20.08 10.60 8.42
C GLY A 97 20.88 9.54 7.68
N LEU A 98 20.43 8.30 7.70
CA LEU A 98 21.06 7.19 6.97
C LEU A 98 21.01 7.38 5.46
N LEU A 99 19.91 7.87 4.93
CA LEU A 99 19.76 8.16 3.49
C LEU A 99 20.73 9.27 3.05
N ARG A 100 20.89 10.31 3.87
CA ARG A 100 21.86 11.38 3.59
C ARG A 100 23.28 10.84 3.59
N LEU A 101 23.66 10.08 4.59
CA LEU A 101 24.99 9.47 4.68
C LEU A 101 25.27 8.58 3.50
N LYS A 102 24.33 7.74 3.12
CA LYS A 102 24.44 6.86 1.95
C LYS A 102 24.68 7.67 0.66
N GLY A 103 23.92 8.77 0.48
CA GLY A 103 24.10 9.66 -0.67
C GLY A 103 25.48 10.32 -0.69
N GLU A 104 25.97 10.77 0.45
CA GLU A 104 27.32 11.35 0.56
C GLU A 104 28.40 10.33 0.22
N LEU A 105 28.29 9.10 0.72
CA LEU A 105 29.26 8.03 0.43
C LEU A 105 29.23 7.63 -1.06
N GLU A 106 28.07 7.57 -1.67
CA GLU A 106 27.92 7.30 -3.11
C GLU A 106 28.54 8.41 -3.94
N ALA A 107 28.34 9.68 -3.57
CA ALA A 107 28.92 10.83 -4.24
C ALA A 107 30.47 10.81 -4.15
N GLU A 108 31.03 10.49 -2.98
CA GLU A 108 32.47 10.33 -2.80
C GLU A 108 33.05 9.21 -3.69
N THR A 109 32.34 8.11 -3.80
CA THR A 109 32.74 6.98 -4.63
C THR A 109 32.75 7.37 -6.12
N GLU A 110 31.73 8.09 -6.57
CA GLU A 110 31.64 8.59 -7.94
C GLU A 110 32.78 9.58 -8.24
N GLU A 111 33.05 10.51 -7.32
CA GLU A 111 34.14 11.48 -7.45
C GLU A 111 35.49 10.78 -7.57
N LYS A 112 35.75 9.78 -6.76
CA LYS A 112 36.99 8.97 -6.87
C LYS A 112 37.09 8.23 -8.19
N ALA A 113 35.95 7.68 -8.68
CA ALA A 113 35.93 6.99 -9.96
C ALA A 113 36.28 7.92 -11.13
N GLU A 114 35.80 9.17 -11.08
CA GLU A 114 36.11 10.17 -12.10
C GLU A 114 37.58 10.61 -12.13
N ARG A 115 38.29 10.50 -11.01
CA ARG A 115 39.72 10.83 -10.91
C ARG A 115 40.63 9.79 -11.53
N TRP A 116 40.19 8.61 -11.77
CA TRP A 116 40.92 7.48 -12.33
C TRP A 116 40.61 7.29 -13.81
#